data_5205740c0f440f83c1775875b53154e1
#
_entry.id   5205740c0f440f83c1775875b53154e1
#
_cell.length_a   1.000
_cell.length_b   1.000
_cell.length_c   1.000
_cell.angle_alpha   90.00
_cell.angle_beta   90.00
_cell.angle_gamma   90.00
#
_symmetry.space_group_name_H-M   'P 1'
#
loop_
_entity.id
_entity.type
_entity.pdbx_description
1 polymer ?
#
loop_
_entity_poly.entity_id
_entity_poly.type
_entity_poly.pdbx_seq_one_letter_code
_entity_poly.pdbx_strand_id
1 'polypeptide(L)'
;MHDYLLSQGVLFERNGQKSISEKILSAVLGWEALRKGKEIPLEVVSNIYKYLNSQYIKRGHKNLKTATKDRLYSLDLLTKEHGLLTDNIWHEALTKIAQEKRSYIVALLRRGVKLRAKAPVRLSTIHGAKGSESDNVVLLTDLSTKFAKQISTNPDDMRRLFYVGITRTKESLYLVRPTDQQKSLMF
;
A
#
# COMPACT_ATOMS: atom_id res chain seq x y z
N MET A 1 12.79 0.18 6.40
CA MET A 1 11.63 -0.66 6.79
C MET A 1 10.54 -0.71 5.74
N HIS A 2 10.04 0.43 5.23
CA HIS A 2 9.00 0.44 4.18
C HIS A 2 9.38 -0.42 2.96
N ASP A 3 10.53 -0.16 2.36
CA ASP A 3 10.99 -0.87 1.14
C ASP A 3 11.28 -2.34 1.41
N TYR A 4 11.74 -2.66 2.63
CA TYR A 4 11.90 -4.03 3.08
C TYR A 4 10.57 -4.78 3.12
N LEU A 5 9.49 -4.20 3.68
CA LEU A 5 8.18 -4.84 3.71
C LEU A 5 7.59 -5.00 2.30
N LEU A 6 7.85 -4.03 1.40
CA LEU A 6 7.46 -4.16 -0.02
C LEU A 6 8.19 -5.33 -0.67
N SER A 7 9.51 -5.42 -0.50
CA SER A 7 10.33 -6.50 -1.11
C SER A 7 9.96 -7.88 -0.55
N GLN A 8 9.60 -7.95 0.72
CA GLN A 8 9.19 -9.20 1.37
C GLN A 8 7.72 -9.58 1.08
N GLY A 9 6.95 -8.78 0.35
CA GLY A 9 5.54 -9.06 0.09
C GLY A 9 4.72 -9.16 1.39
N VAL A 10 4.91 -8.24 2.30
CA VAL A 10 4.16 -8.15 3.56
C VAL A 10 3.14 -7.03 3.47
N LEU A 11 1.87 -7.31 3.72
CA LEU A 11 0.83 -6.29 3.76
C LEU A 11 1.01 -5.42 4.99
N PHE A 12 1.03 -4.10 4.81
CA PHE A 12 1.22 -3.15 5.90
C PHE A 12 0.37 -1.89 5.71
N GLU A 13 0.25 -1.15 6.79
CA GLU A 13 -0.34 0.19 6.85
C GLU A 13 0.71 1.18 7.32
N ARG A 14 0.75 2.38 6.75
CA ARG A 14 1.66 3.46 7.15
C ARG A 14 0.87 4.74 7.38
N ASN A 15 0.94 5.27 8.60
CA ASN A 15 0.23 6.50 9.01
C ASN A 15 -1.26 6.46 8.63
N GLY A 16 -1.95 5.35 8.88
CA GLY A 16 -3.36 5.16 8.55
C GLY A 16 -3.65 4.85 7.08
N GLN A 17 -2.64 4.80 6.22
CA GLN A 17 -2.79 4.48 4.81
C GLN A 17 -2.31 3.06 4.50
N LYS A 18 -3.14 2.28 3.84
CA LYS A 18 -2.78 0.94 3.37
C LYS A 18 -1.64 0.98 2.36
N SER A 19 -0.78 -0.03 2.38
CA SER A 19 0.33 -0.20 1.43
C SER A 19 -0.13 -0.27 -0.04
N ILE A 20 -1.40 -0.65 -0.29
CA ILE A 20 -2.05 -0.60 -1.59
C ILE A 20 -3.23 0.36 -1.47
N SER A 21 -3.27 1.40 -2.31
CA SER A 21 -4.40 2.34 -2.33
C SER A 21 -5.67 1.66 -2.82
N GLU A 22 -6.83 2.10 -2.32
CA GLU A 22 -8.14 1.51 -2.68
C GLU A 22 -8.39 1.56 -4.20
N LYS A 23 -7.94 2.62 -4.88
CA LYS A 23 -8.08 2.75 -6.34
C LYS A 23 -7.28 1.69 -7.11
N ILE A 24 -6.05 1.39 -6.68
CA ILE A 24 -5.24 0.32 -7.28
C ILE A 24 -5.86 -1.04 -6.97
N LEU A 25 -6.26 -1.25 -5.73
CA LEU A 25 -6.91 -2.48 -5.29
C LEU A 25 -8.20 -2.77 -6.07
N SER A 26 -9.05 -1.75 -6.21
CA SER A 26 -10.27 -1.81 -7.02
C SER A 26 -9.97 -2.15 -8.48
N ALA A 27 -8.95 -1.52 -9.09
CA ALA A 27 -8.57 -1.80 -10.47
C ALA A 27 -8.07 -3.24 -10.66
N VAL A 28 -7.19 -3.72 -9.80
CA VAL A 28 -6.62 -5.08 -9.89
C VAL A 28 -7.69 -6.15 -9.68
N LEU A 29 -8.50 -6.03 -8.62
CA LEU A 29 -9.55 -7.00 -8.33
C LEU A 29 -10.69 -6.95 -9.34
N GLY A 30 -11.05 -5.75 -9.81
CA GLY A 30 -12.05 -5.57 -10.85
C GLY A 30 -11.62 -6.18 -12.19
N TRP A 31 -10.34 -5.99 -12.57
CA TRP A 31 -9.79 -6.61 -13.77
C TRP A 31 -9.84 -8.13 -13.72
N GLU A 32 -9.42 -8.74 -12.61
CA GLU A 32 -9.50 -10.18 -12.42
C GLU A 32 -10.96 -10.70 -12.35
N ALA A 33 -11.90 -9.90 -11.85
CA ALA A 33 -13.31 -10.23 -11.88
C ALA A 33 -13.84 -10.26 -13.32
N LEU A 34 -13.51 -9.26 -14.15
CA LEU A 34 -13.86 -9.23 -15.57
C LEU A 34 -13.31 -10.45 -16.33
N ARG A 35 -12.03 -10.78 -16.13
CA ARG A 35 -11.40 -11.95 -16.76
C ARG A 35 -12.03 -13.29 -16.33
N LYS A 36 -12.69 -13.32 -15.17
CA LYS A 36 -13.48 -14.46 -14.69
C LYS A 36 -14.94 -14.43 -15.14
N GLY A 37 -15.29 -13.56 -16.08
CA GLY A 37 -16.65 -13.43 -16.61
C GLY A 37 -17.64 -12.71 -15.68
N LYS A 38 -17.15 -12.03 -14.63
CA LYS A 38 -18.02 -11.25 -13.75
C LYS A 38 -18.22 -9.83 -14.30
N GLU A 39 -19.35 -9.25 -13.98
CA GLU A 39 -19.66 -7.86 -14.28
C GLU A 39 -19.24 -6.93 -13.12
N ILE A 40 -18.87 -5.70 -13.44
CA ILE A 40 -18.39 -4.70 -12.48
C ILE A 40 -19.06 -3.33 -12.71
N PRO A 41 -19.22 -2.49 -11.67
CA PRO A 41 -19.79 -1.16 -11.81
C PRO A 41 -18.82 -0.16 -12.45
N LEU A 42 -19.36 0.94 -12.99
CA LEU A 42 -18.59 1.98 -13.69
C LEU A 42 -17.43 2.55 -12.88
N GLU A 43 -17.58 2.70 -11.57
CA GLU A 43 -16.49 3.20 -10.70
C GLU A 43 -15.24 2.32 -10.79
N VAL A 44 -15.43 1.00 -10.78
CA VAL A 44 -14.34 0.03 -10.93
C VAL A 44 -13.76 0.08 -12.33
N VAL A 45 -14.59 0.17 -13.37
CA VAL A 45 -14.15 0.36 -14.77
C VAL A 45 -13.29 1.61 -14.89
N SER A 46 -13.71 2.72 -14.29
CA SER A 46 -12.96 3.99 -14.30
C SER A 46 -11.58 3.84 -13.67
N ASN A 47 -11.47 3.11 -12.55
CA ASN A 47 -10.19 2.80 -11.92
C ASN A 47 -9.31 1.92 -12.84
N ILE A 48 -9.89 0.93 -13.53
CA ILE A 48 -9.16 0.10 -14.51
C ILE A 48 -8.61 0.96 -15.64
N TYR A 49 -9.44 1.78 -16.32
CA TYR A 49 -9.04 2.63 -17.44
C TYR A 49 -7.98 3.66 -17.06
N LYS A 50 -7.98 4.10 -15.81
CA LYS A 50 -6.93 4.98 -15.27
C LYS A 50 -5.55 4.30 -15.32
N TYR A 51 -5.47 3.00 -15.01
CA TYR A 51 -4.22 2.26 -14.90
C TYR A 51 -3.87 1.42 -16.12
N LEU A 52 -4.79 1.24 -17.07
CA LEU A 52 -4.53 0.56 -18.34
C LEU A 52 -3.43 1.27 -19.14
N ASN A 53 -2.59 0.47 -19.83
CA ASN A 53 -1.72 0.99 -20.85
C ASN A 53 -2.54 1.67 -21.95
N SER A 54 -2.06 2.82 -22.43
CA SER A 54 -2.82 3.59 -23.45
C SER A 54 -2.97 2.85 -24.77
N GLN A 55 -2.04 1.95 -25.11
CA GLN A 55 -2.11 1.10 -26.31
C GLN A 55 -3.28 0.10 -26.27
N TYR A 56 -3.78 -0.23 -25.09
CA TYR A 56 -4.90 -1.15 -24.89
C TYR A 56 -6.26 -0.45 -24.86
N ILE A 57 -6.31 0.82 -25.20
CA ILE A 57 -7.53 1.61 -25.25
C ILE A 57 -7.62 2.28 -26.64
N LYS A 58 -8.71 2.00 -27.37
CA LYS A 58 -9.00 2.66 -28.65
C LYS A 58 -9.05 4.18 -28.49
N ARG A 59 -8.48 4.91 -29.45
CA ARG A 59 -8.48 6.37 -29.45
C ARG A 59 -9.89 6.94 -29.24
N GLY A 60 -10.03 7.88 -28.31
CA GLY A 60 -11.32 8.52 -27.97
C GLY A 60 -12.11 7.83 -26.83
N HIS A 61 -11.78 6.59 -26.42
CA HIS A 61 -12.53 5.83 -25.41
C HIS A 61 -11.97 5.95 -23.98
N LYS A 62 -10.84 6.62 -23.75
CA LYS A 62 -10.18 6.71 -22.46
C LYS A 62 -11.07 7.30 -21.34
N ASN A 63 -11.94 8.21 -21.68
CA ASN A 63 -12.75 8.96 -20.69
C ASN A 63 -14.13 8.34 -20.46
N LEU A 64 -14.44 7.18 -21.04
CA LEU A 64 -15.71 6.45 -20.86
C LEU A 64 -16.97 7.36 -21.03
N LYS A 65 -16.93 8.28 -22.02
CA LYS A 65 -17.98 9.32 -22.20
C LYS A 65 -19.39 8.78 -22.37
N THR A 66 -19.52 7.57 -22.92
CA THR A 66 -20.82 6.91 -23.18
C THR A 66 -21.23 5.96 -22.06
N ALA A 67 -20.41 5.83 -21.00
CA ALA A 67 -20.70 4.92 -19.90
C ALA A 67 -21.68 5.54 -18.89
N THR A 68 -22.63 4.75 -18.41
CA THR A 68 -23.68 5.15 -17.45
C THR A 68 -23.47 4.48 -16.10
N LYS A 69 -23.86 5.15 -15.01
CA LYS A 69 -23.65 4.66 -13.64
C LYS A 69 -24.52 3.46 -13.28
N ASP A 70 -25.69 3.33 -13.89
CA ASP A 70 -26.71 2.34 -13.53
C ASP A 70 -26.53 0.99 -14.27
N ARG A 71 -25.43 0.84 -14.99
CA ARG A 71 -25.10 -0.35 -15.77
C ARG A 71 -23.89 -1.09 -15.18
N LEU A 72 -23.93 -2.41 -15.20
CA LEU A 72 -22.78 -3.26 -14.97
C LEU A 72 -22.06 -3.54 -16.30
N TYR A 73 -20.77 -3.76 -16.23
CA TYR A 73 -19.87 -3.88 -17.38
C TYR A 73 -19.17 -5.23 -17.36
N SER A 74 -19.37 -6.00 -18.43
CA SER A 74 -18.60 -7.22 -18.70
C SER A 74 -17.38 -6.90 -19.57
N LEU A 75 -16.45 -7.85 -19.66
CA LEU A 75 -15.26 -7.72 -20.53
C LEU A 75 -15.66 -7.55 -22.01
N ASP A 76 -16.65 -8.34 -22.46
CA ASP A 76 -17.17 -8.27 -23.83
C ASP A 76 -17.78 -6.90 -24.16
N LEU A 77 -18.57 -6.36 -23.23
CA LEU A 77 -19.15 -5.03 -23.37
C LEU A 77 -18.08 -3.94 -23.47
N LEU A 78 -17.06 -4.00 -22.61
CA LEU A 78 -15.94 -3.05 -22.64
C LEU A 78 -15.16 -3.12 -23.95
N THR A 79 -15.01 -4.30 -24.52
CA THR A 79 -14.35 -4.50 -25.81
C THR A 79 -15.17 -3.92 -26.96
N LYS A 80 -16.48 -4.19 -27.01
CA LYS A 80 -17.36 -3.79 -28.11
C LYS A 80 -17.71 -2.29 -28.09
N GLU A 81 -18.06 -1.76 -26.91
CA GLU A 81 -18.62 -0.40 -26.78
C GLU A 81 -17.62 0.63 -26.24
N HIS A 82 -16.64 0.20 -25.44
CA HIS A 82 -15.75 1.11 -24.71
C HIS A 82 -14.28 1.02 -25.11
N GLY A 83 -14.00 0.33 -26.25
CA GLY A 83 -12.69 0.35 -26.89
C GLY A 83 -11.57 -0.32 -26.10
N LEU A 84 -11.89 -1.30 -25.27
CA LEU A 84 -10.89 -2.15 -24.63
C LEU A 84 -10.27 -3.08 -25.66
N LEU A 85 -8.93 -3.15 -25.72
CA LEU A 85 -8.19 -3.90 -26.74
C LEU A 85 -7.35 -5.05 -26.16
N THR A 86 -7.54 -5.43 -24.91
CA THR A 86 -6.77 -6.50 -24.27
C THR A 86 -7.56 -7.22 -23.19
N ASP A 87 -7.22 -8.48 -22.99
CA ASP A 87 -7.64 -9.34 -21.89
C ASP A 87 -6.45 -9.94 -21.13
N ASN A 88 -5.24 -9.39 -21.36
CA ASN A 88 -4.01 -9.83 -20.71
C ASN A 88 -4.15 -9.84 -19.19
N ILE A 89 -3.27 -10.60 -18.50
CA ILE A 89 -3.22 -10.62 -17.04
C ILE A 89 -3.01 -9.20 -16.47
N TRP A 90 -3.60 -8.91 -15.32
CA TRP A 90 -3.66 -7.55 -14.76
C TRP A 90 -2.32 -6.80 -14.70
N HIS A 91 -1.22 -7.49 -14.34
CA HIS A 91 0.08 -6.82 -14.21
C HIS A 91 0.74 -6.47 -15.56
N GLU A 92 0.26 -7.03 -16.67
CA GLU A 92 0.64 -6.66 -18.03
C GLU A 92 -0.29 -5.60 -18.62
N ALA A 93 -1.59 -5.67 -18.29
CA ALA A 93 -2.58 -4.72 -18.77
C ALA A 93 -2.50 -3.37 -18.05
N LEU A 94 -2.39 -3.36 -16.71
CA LEU A 94 -2.43 -2.17 -15.86
C LEU A 94 -1.03 -1.55 -15.65
N THR A 95 -0.28 -1.32 -16.70
CA THR A 95 1.13 -0.90 -16.63
C THR A 95 1.35 0.52 -16.13
N LYS A 96 0.30 1.35 -16.02
CA LYS A 96 0.40 2.64 -15.34
C LYS A 96 0.47 2.54 -13.81
N ILE A 97 0.23 1.37 -13.24
CA ILE A 97 0.65 1.08 -11.88
C ILE A 97 2.17 0.91 -11.91
N ALA A 98 2.90 1.64 -11.04
CA ALA A 98 4.35 1.57 -10.97
C ALA A 98 4.83 0.11 -10.82
N GLN A 99 5.93 -0.25 -11.49
CA GLN A 99 6.43 -1.63 -11.54
C GLN A 99 6.68 -2.21 -10.15
N GLU A 100 7.29 -1.46 -9.25
CA GLU A 100 7.51 -1.88 -7.86
C GLU A 100 6.21 -2.28 -7.16
N LYS A 101 5.15 -1.49 -7.37
CA LYS A 101 3.83 -1.76 -6.79
C LYS A 101 3.19 -3.00 -7.40
N ARG A 102 3.34 -3.21 -8.72
CA ARG A 102 2.87 -4.43 -9.39
C ARG A 102 3.61 -5.67 -8.86
N SER A 103 4.93 -5.61 -8.76
CA SER A 103 5.76 -6.69 -8.21
C SER A 103 5.39 -7.03 -6.77
N TYR A 104 5.15 -6.01 -5.95
CA TYR A 104 4.68 -6.17 -4.58
C TYR A 104 3.31 -6.88 -4.51
N ILE A 105 2.34 -6.46 -5.32
CA ILE A 105 1.01 -7.10 -5.35
C ILE A 105 1.11 -8.55 -5.81
N VAL A 106 1.95 -8.84 -6.82
CA VAL A 106 2.22 -10.21 -7.27
C VAL A 106 2.82 -11.05 -6.14
N ALA A 107 3.78 -10.51 -5.39
CA ALA A 107 4.40 -11.20 -4.25
C ALA A 107 3.37 -11.53 -3.15
N LEU A 108 2.48 -10.59 -2.82
CA LEU A 108 1.37 -10.83 -1.88
C LEU A 108 0.45 -11.95 -2.36
N LEU A 109 0.03 -11.92 -3.62
CA LEU A 109 -0.86 -12.94 -4.20
C LEU A 109 -0.21 -14.33 -4.23
N ARG A 110 1.07 -14.43 -4.58
CA ARG A 110 1.84 -15.69 -4.53
C ARG A 110 1.90 -16.29 -3.13
N ARG A 111 1.90 -15.47 -2.10
CA ARG A 111 1.85 -15.88 -0.69
C ARG A 111 0.43 -16.19 -0.19
N GLY A 112 -0.58 -16.14 -1.06
CA GLY A 112 -1.97 -16.36 -0.69
C GLY A 112 -2.60 -15.24 0.15
N VAL A 113 -1.98 -14.05 0.20
CA VAL A 113 -2.49 -12.94 0.98
C VAL A 113 -3.73 -12.36 0.31
N LYS A 114 -4.84 -12.28 1.05
CA LYS A 114 -6.04 -11.57 0.62
C LYS A 114 -5.77 -10.07 0.64
N LEU A 115 -5.74 -9.42 -0.53
CA LEU A 115 -5.37 -8.01 -0.67
C LEU A 115 -6.26 -7.04 0.14
N ARG A 116 -7.50 -7.44 0.47
CA ARG A 116 -8.42 -6.68 1.33
C ARG A 116 -8.32 -6.99 2.81
N ALA A 117 -7.46 -7.93 3.20
CA ALA A 117 -7.26 -8.25 4.60
C ALA A 117 -6.79 -7.05 5.42
N LYS A 118 -6.99 -7.12 6.73
CA LYS A 118 -6.37 -6.17 7.66
C LYS A 118 -4.85 -6.35 7.59
N ALA A 119 -4.13 -5.25 7.52
CA ALA A 119 -2.68 -5.28 7.50
C ALA A 119 -2.13 -5.80 8.85
N PRO A 120 -1.30 -6.85 8.85
CA PRO A 120 -0.73 -7.39 10.08
C PRO A 120 0.35 -6.47 10.67
N VAL A 121 0.92 -5.57 9.86
CA VAL A 121 1.98 -4.65 10.29
C VAL A 121 1.50 -3.21 10.12
N ARG A 122 1.72 -2.39 11.15
CA ARG A 122 1.50 -0.95 11.11
C ARG A 122 2.83 -0.23 11.29
N LEU A 123 3.20 0.61 10.32
CA LEU A 123 4.33 1.53 10.41
C LEU A 123 3.83 2.89 10.87
N SER A 124 4.46 3.43 11.92
CA SER A 124 4.13 4.75 12.45
C SER A 124 5.37 5.41 13.02
N THR A 125 5.34 6.72 13.18
CA THR A 125 6.25 7.42 14.09
C THR A 125 5.79 7.17 15.52
N ILE A 126 6.68 7.36 16.51
CA ILE A 126 6.31 7.24 17.92
C ILE A 126 5.17 8.21 18.26
N HIS A 127 5.22 9.46 17.74
CA HIS A 127 4.14 10.43 17.91
C HIS A 127 2.82 9.96 17.29
N GLY A 128 2.86 9.36 16.10
CA GLY A 128 1.68 8.83 15.43
C GLY A 128 1.10 7.58 16.10
N ALA A 129 1.87 6.92 16.94
CA ALA A 129 1.44 5.76 17.73
C ALA A 129 0.77 6.15 19.07
N LYS A 130 0.76 7.44 19.44
CA LYS A 130 0.15 7.92 20.69
C LYS A 130 -1.32 7.51 20.75
N GLY A 131 -1.74 6.91 21.87
CA GLY A 131 -3.12 6.42 22.06
C GLY A 131 -3.44 5.09 21.39
N SER A 132 -2.49 4.46 20.69
CA SER A 132 -2.66 3.10 20.13
C SER A 132 -1.73 2.12 20.85
N GLU A 133 -2.10 0.84 20.82
CA GLU A 133 -1.34 -0.27 21.40
C GLU A 133 -1.25 -1.43 20.41
N SER A 134 -0.25 -2.28 20.59
CA SER A 134 -0.05 -3.51 19.82
C SER A 134 0.52 -4.59 20.72
N ASP A 135 0.20 -5.85 20.42
CA ASP A 135 0.75 -6.98 21.16
C ASP A 135 2.28 -7.03 21.01
N ASN A 136 2.77 -6.82 19.79
CA ASN A 136 4.19 -6.77 19.47
C ASN A 136 4.58 -5.40 18.90
N VAL A 137 5.62 -4.80 19.45
CA VAL A 137 6.18 -3.53 18.97
C VAL A 137 7.65 -3.71 18.61
N VAL A 138 8.01 -3.30 17.40
CA VAL A 138 9.40 -3.16 16.96
C VAL A 138 9.74 -1.68 16.97
N LEU A 139 10.59 -1.27 17.90
CA LEU A 139 11.03 0.12 18.07
C LEU A 139 12.43 0.29 17.49
N LEU A 140 12.54 1.08 16.43
CA LEU A 140 13.82 1.45 15.84
C LEU A 140 14.44 2.59 16.66
N THR A 141 15.66 2.43 17.11
CA THR A 141 16.36 3.45 17.91
C THR A 141 17.25 4.36 17.06
N ASP A 142 17.09 4.31 15.72
CA ASP A 142 17.74 5.22 14.78
C ASP A 142 17.26 6.66 14.98
N LEU A 143 18.21 7.57 15.12
CA LEU A 143 17.93 8.99 15.18
C LEU A 143 18.22 9.66 13.84
N SER A 144 17.29 10.48 13.36
CA SER A 144 17.61 11.39 12.26
C SER A 144 18.62 12.43 12.73
N THR A 145 19.46 12.94 11.82
CA THR A 145 20.48 13.97 12.11
C THR A 145 19.87 15.22 12.78
N LYS A 146 18.64 15.59 12.38
CA LYS A 146 17.90 16.69 13.01
C LYS A 146 17.54 16.36 14.46
N PHE A 147 17.13 15.14 14.71
CA PHE A 147 16.74 14.67 16.05
C PHE A 147 17.97 14.52 16.97
N ALA A 148 19.10 14.02 16.45
CA ALA A 148 20.35 13.91 17.19
C ALA A 148 20.83 15.28 17.71
N LYS A 149 20.69 16.34 16.90
CA LYS A 149 20.98 17.72 17.34
C LYS A 149 20.03 18.22 18.42
N GLN A 150 18.79 17.85 18.40
CA GLN A 150 17.78 18.26 19.38
C GLN A 150 17.99 17.57 20.73
N ILE A 151 18.51 16.34 20.76
CA ILE A 151 18.84 15.58 21.98
C ILE A 151 19.92 16.30 22.81
N SER A 152 20.94 16.87 22.15
CA SER A 152 22.01 17.58 22.84
C SER A 152 21.52 18.82 23.59
N THR A 153 20.34 19.35 23.21
CA THR A 153 19.73 20.52 23.86
C THR A 153 18.67 20.16 24.90
N ASN A 154 17.97 19.02 24.72
CA ASN A 154 16.94 18.59 25.67
C ASN A 154 16.82 17.03 25.69
N PRO A 155 17.63 16.34 26.49
CA PRO A 155 17.62 14.88 26.59
C PRO A 155 16.33 14.32 27.21
N ASP A 156 15.61 15.07 28.01
CA ASP A 156 14.39 14.61 28.68
C ASP A 156 13.21 14.44 27.70
N ASP A 157 13.10 15.28 26.68
CA ASP A 157 12.08 15.13 25.67
C ASP A 157 12.24 13.81 24.89
N MET A 158 13.49 13.40 24.70
CA MET A 158 13.81 12.12 24.07
C MET A 158 13.40 10.94 24.94
N ARG A 159 13.73 10.97 26.22
CA ARG A 159 13.33 9.92 27.18
C ARG A 159 11.81 9.77 27.22
N ARG A 160 11.09 10.90 27.27
CA ARG A 160 9.61 10.92 27.21
C ARG A 160 9.09 10.30 25.91
N LEU A 161 9.71 10.64 24.76
CA LEU A 161 9.29 10.10 23.46
C LEU A 161 9.47 8.57 23.43
N PHE A 162 10.63 8.07 23.82
CA PHE A 162 10.88 6.63 23.85
C PHE A 162 10.00 5.90 24.86
N TYR A 163 9.76 6.51 26.02
CA TYR A 163 8.80 6.00 26.99
C TYR A 163 7.42 5.80 26.35
N VAL A 164 6.93 6.79 25.58
CA VAL A 164 5.67 6.63 24.83
C VAL A 164 5.75 5.46 23.85
N GLY A 165 6.84 5.30 23.12
CA GLY A 165 7.03 4.18 22.17
C GLY A 165 7.01 2.81 22.85
N ILE A 166 7.75 2.68 23.96
CA ILE A 166 7.86 1.44 24.75
C ILE A 166 6.51 1.06 25.35
N THR A 167 5.78 2.01 25.91
CA THR A 167 4.47 1.77 26.57
C THR A 167 3.34 1.46 25.57
N ARG A 168 3.61 1.41 24.27
CA ARG A 168 2.64 0.95 23.26
C ARG A 168 2.58 -0.58 23.16
N THR A 169 3.50 -1.27 23.82
CA THR A 169 3.63 -2.73 23.79
C THR A 169 2.74 -3.38 24.84
N LYS A 170 1.98 -4.40 24.43
CA LYS A 170 1.21 -5.25 25.36
C LYS A 170 1.97 -6.50 25.77
N GLU A 171 2.63 -7.18 24.81
CA GLU A 171 3.25 -8.49 25.04
C GLU A 171 4.76 -8.44 24.83
N SER A 172 5.22 -8.08 23.62
CA SER A 172 6.64 -8.18 23.26
C SER A 172 7.18 -6.88 22.65
N LEU A 173 8.28 -6.38 23.23
CA LEU A 173 9.01 -5.23 22.74
C LEU A 173 10.35 -5.67 22.11
N TYR A 174 10.59 -5.30 20.88
CA TYR A 174 11.85 -5.51 20.16
C TYR A 174 12.53 -4.17 19.93
N LEU A 175 13.68 -3.96 20.58
CA LEU A 175 14.52 -2.79 20.35
C LEU A 175 15.55 -3.08 19.27
N VAL A 176 15.48 -2.36 18.15
CA VAL A 176 16.42 -2.52 17.04
C VAL A 176 17.39 -1.37 17.05
N ARG A 177 18.66 -1.68 17.30
CA ARG A 177 19.76 -0.71 17.28
C ARG A 177 20.22 -0.42 15.85
N PRO A 178 20.63 0.82 15.55
CA PRO A 178 21.23 1.14 14.26
C PRO A 178 22.59 0.46 14.11
N THR A 179 22.97 0.19 12.89
CA THR A 179 24.30 -0.34 12.55
C THR A 179 25.38 0.73 12.82
N ASP A 180 25.04 2.00 12.62
CA ASP A 180 25.90 3.14 12.92
C ASP A 180 25.70 3.56 14.39
N GLN A 181 26.69 3.28 15.23
CA GLN A 181 26.64 3.57 16.67
C GLN A 181 26.52 5.08 16.98
N GLN A 182 26.99 5.97 16.09
CA GLN A 182 26.84 7.41 16.27
C GLN A 182 25.38 7.90 16.19
N LYS A 183 24.50 7.08 15.62
CA LYS A 183 23.06 7.34 15.52
C LYS A 183 22.24 6.56 16.55
N SER A 184 22.92 5.83 17.42
CA SER A 184 22.27 5.04 18.48
C SER A 184 21.99 5.89 19.69
N LEU A 185 20.79 5.78 20.23
CA LEU A 185 20.56 6.15 21.63
C LEU A 185 21.23 5.11 22.51
N MET A 186 22.15 5.56 23.34
CA MET A 186 22.57 4.76 24.49
C MET A 186 21.54 4.95 25.61
N PHE A 187 20.91 3.87 25.97
CA PHE A 187 20.11 3.76 27.19
C PHE A 187 21.03 3.34 28.33
#